data_3c7dfe007bcee92b56f1c610095e13b0
#
_entry.id   3c7dfe007bcee92b56f1c610095e13b0
#
_cell.length_a   1.000
_cell.length_b   1.000
_cell.length_c   1.000
_cell.angle_alpha   90.00
_cell.angle_beta   90.00
_cell.angle_gamma   90.00
#
_symmetry.space_group_name_H-M   'P 1'
#
loop_
_entity.id
_entity.type
_entity.pdbx_description
1 polymer ?
#
loop_
_entity_poly.entity_id
_entity_poly.type
_entity_poly.pdbx_seq_one_letter_code
_entity_poly.pdbx_strand_id
1 'polypeptide(L)'
;MGSSERRGCITRASALRGRLAGVGLIVLVGGAFSAQSSHAAGEKELLAPTGHLRVGVYAGSPTSMVTDPNTKQIHGVTYDLGKEFATRLNVSVEYVQFPRIADVIDAIKDGKVDFTITNATPVRAKDVGFSQILLAVELGYLVPASSSITGTDQIDGPGIRIGVTKGGTSERVLSAKFKNAKFLPAESMAAATNSLRSGELDVYATNKAILFQMLESLPGARILDGNWGQEHMAIAVPKGREAAQEVLDGFVRDVQSSGLLERVEASAGLKGTVKAAAKD
;
A
#
# COMPACT_ATOMS: atom_id res chain seq x y z
N MET A 1 23.28 65.17 44.72
CA MET A 1 22.29 65.67 45.68
C MET A 1 21.42 64.45 46.00
N GLY A 2 21.50 63.90 47.06
CA GLY A 2 21.45 63.99 48.50
C GLY A 2 20.79 62.69 48.93
N SER A 3 21.48 61.81 49.60
CA SER A 3 21.49 61.55 51.06
C SER A 3 20.12 61.22 51.61
N SER A 4 19.91 60.11 52.34
CA SER A 4 20.39 59.71 53.65
C SER A 4 19.71 58.35 54.01
N GLU A 5 20.44 57.34 54.42
CA GLU A 5 20.73 56.92 55.78
C GLU A 5 19.55 56.92 56.79
N ARG A 6 19.27 55.78 57.44
CA ARG A 6 19.35 55.39 58.86
C ARG A 6 18.77 54.01 59.08
N ARG A 7 19.51 53.02 59.50
CA ARG A 7 19.99 52.56 60.79
C ARG A 7 18.89 52.16 61.79
N GLY A 8 18.99 50.96 62.25
CA GLY A 8 18.76 50.46 63.61
C GLY A 8 17.51 49.64 63.74
N CYS A 9 17.44 48.58 64.44
CA CYS A 9 18.05 48.15 65.68
C CYS A 9 17.82 46.63 65.89
N ILE A 10 18.71 46.04 66.58
CA ILE A 10 18.82 44.67 67.06
C ILE A 10 17.76 44.35 68.10
N THR A 11 17.16 43.16 68.11
CA THR A 11 16.89 42.43 69.38
C THR A 11 16.90 40.91 69.19
N ARG A 12 17.65 40.26 70.03
CA ARG A 12 17.78 38.81 70.28
C ARG A 12 16.51 38.25 70.96
N ALA A 13 16.16 36.98 70.66
CA ALA A 13 15.96 35.94 71.70
C ALA A 13 15.57 34.61 71.08
N SER A 14 16.36 33.63 71.27
CA SER A 14 16.13 32.40 72.03
C SER A 14 15.36 31.25 71.32
N ALA A 15 16.13 30.26 71.09
CA ALA A 15 15.95 28.84 70.93
C ALA A 15 14.62 28.21 71.41
N LEU A 16 14.07 27.31 70.55
CA LEU A 16 13.47 26.08 71.02
C LEU A 16 13.68 24.94 70.04
N ARG A 17 14.24 23.83 70.57
CA ARG A 17 14.45 22.57 69.84
C ARG A 17 13.11 21.86 69.61
N GLY A 18 12.83 21.51 68.36
CA GLY A 18 11.75 20.58 68.01
C GLY A 18 12.23 19.62 66.94
N ARG A 19 12.59 18.39 67.27
CA ARG A 19 12.79 17.26 66.39
C ARG A 19 11.43 16.81 65.85
N LEU A 20 11.21 16.86 64.53
CA LEU A 20 10.16 16.10 63.90
C LEU A 20 10.73 15.42 62.63
N ALA A 21 10.64 14.09 62.69
CA ALA A 21 11.01 13.20 61.62
C ALA A 21 10.14 13.44 60.39
N GLY A 22 10.71 13.95 59.31
CA GLY A 22 10.05 14.03 58.00
C GLY A 22 10.28 12.74 57.23
N VAL A 23 9.23 11.94 57.13
CA VAL A 23 9.16 10.78 56.26
C VAL A 23 9.18 11.31 54.83
N GLY A 24 10.28 11.06 54.14
CA GLY A 24 10.41 11.38 52.69
C GLY A 24 9.54 10.45 51.88
N LEU A 25 8.46 11.00 51.29
CA LEU A 25 7.66 10.35 50.24
C LEU A 25 8.44 10.39 48.96
N ILE A 26 9.19 9.33 48.65
CA ILE A 26 9.78 9.11 47.33
C ILE A 26 8.63 8.68 46.40
N VAL A 27 8.13 9.59 45.59
CA VAL A 27 7.20 9.27 44.49
C VAL A 27 8.03 8.60 43.40
N LEU A 28 7.90 7.28 43.31
CA LEU A 28 8.36 6.48 42.18
C LEU A 28 7.49 6.84 40.92
N VAL A 29 7.90 7.85 40.19
CA VAL A 29 7.41 8.08 38.80
C VAL A 29 8.47 7.49 37.87
N GLY A 30 8.40 6.20 37.64
CA GLY A 30 9.40 5.53 36.83
C GLY A 30 8.95 4.16 36.30
N GLY A 31 7.77 4.06 35.69
CA GLY A 31 7.28 2.75 35.27
C GLY A 31 6.54 2.65 33.93
N ALA A 32 6.25 3.79 33.27
CA ALA A 32 5.42 3.77 32.05
C ALA A 32 6.19 3.93 30.71
N PHE A 33 7.47 4.29 30.75
CA PHE A 33 8.25 4.55 29.53
C PHE A 33 8.94 3.32 28.93
N SER A 34 9.08 2.23 29.67
CA SER A 34 9.84 1.04 29.21
C SER A 34 9.02 0.04 28.39
N ALA A 35 7.70 0.02 28.54
CA ALA A 35 6.86 -0.97 27.86
C ALA A 35 6.60 -0.61 26.37
N GLN A 36 6.49 0.68 26.05
CA GLN A 36 6.27 1.13 24.65
C GLN A 36 7.51 0.93 23.78
N SER A 37 8.72 1.09 24.33
CA SER A 37 9.96 0.91 23.57
C SER A 37 10.23 -0.55 23.21
N SER A 38 9.85 -1.51 24.03
CA SER A 38 10.03 -2.94 23.74
C SER A 38 9.02 -3.46 22.74
N HIS A 39 7.81 -2.90 22.68
CA HIS A 39 6.79 -3.28 21.70
C HIS A 39 7.18 -2.81 20.30
N ALA A 40 7.56 -1.56 20.15
CA ALA A 40 8.02 -0.98 18.90
C ALA A 40 9.28 -1.66 18.32
N ALA A 41 10.18 -2.14 19.19
CA ALA A 41 11.35 -2.91 18.75
C ALA A 41 10.93 -4.27 18.15
N GLY A 42 9.99 -4.98 18.79
CA GLY A 42 9.50 -6.27 18.29
C GLY A 42 8.73 -6.16 16.95
N GLU A 43 7.97 -5.09 16.76
CA GLU A 43 7.24 -4.81 15.51
C GLU A 43 8.18 -4.54 14.33
N LYS A 44 9.23 -3.74 14.56
CA LYS A 44 10.27 -3.46 13.58
C LYS A 44 11.00 -4.74 13.16
N GLU A 45 11.38 -5.58 14.09
CA GLU A 45 12.07 -6.86 13.81
C GLU A 45 11.17 -7.81 13.02
N LEU A 46 9.86 -7.82 13.29
CA LEU A 46 8.91 -8.64 12.55
C LEU A 46 8.69 -8.12 11.12
N LEU A 47 8.54 -6.82 10.94
CA LEU A 47 8.13 -6.21 9.66
C LEU A 47 9.31 -5.85 8.76
N ALA A 48 10.48 -5.59 9.33
CA ALA A 48 11.71 -5.25 8.61
C ALA A 48 12.91 -6.01 9.20
N PRO A 49 12.95 -7.36 9.14
CA PRO A 49 13.93 -8.20 9.84
C PRO A 49 15.37 -7.99 9.39
N THR A 50 15.58 -7.38 8.23
CA THR A 50 16.91 -7.08 7.67
C THR A 50 17.42 -5.67 8.06
N GLY A 51 16.65 -4.93 8.88
CA GLY A 51 16.96 -3.54 9.25
C GLY A 51 16.50 -2.49 8.24
N HIS A 52 15.98 -2.91 7.09
CA HIS A 52 15.30 -2.08 6.08
C HIS A 52 14.03 -2.78 5.61
N LEU A 53 13.04 -2.01 5.15
CA LEU A 53 11.78 -2.52 4.61
C LEU A 53 11.96 -2.82 3.12
N ARG A 54 11.91 -4.10 2.72
CA ARG A 54 11.97 -4.51 1.33
C ARG A 54 10.58 -4.47 0.71
N VAL A 55 10.36 -3.48 -0.16
CA VAL A 55 9.07 -3.22 -0.82
C VAL A 55 9.07 -3.81 -2.22
N GLY A 56 8.22 -4.80 -2.46
CA GLY A 56 8.05 -5.41 -3.78
C GLY A 56 7.14 -4.58 -4.66
N VAL A 57 7.66 -4.19 -5.83
CA VAL A 57 6.94 -3.34 -6.81
C VAL A 57 7.05 -3.92 -8.22
N TYR A 58 6.13 -3.54 -9.10
CA TYR A 58 6.18 -3.83 -10.54
C TYR A 58 5.74 -2.61 -11.34
N ALA A 59 6.36 -2.41 -12.50
CA ALA A 59 6.16 -1.22 -13.31
C ALA A 59 4.84 -1.23 -14.11
N GLY A 60 4.34 -0.05 -14.45
CA GLY A 60 3.17 0.15 -15.32
C GLY A 60 1.83 0.05 -14.61
N SER A 61 1.82 0.09 -13.28
CA SER A 61 0.61 0.06 -12.47
C SER A 61 0.60 1.19 -11.44
N PRO A 62 -0.38 2.10 -11.48
CA PRO A 62 -0.53 3.13 -10.45
C PRO A 62 -0.74 2.57 -9.03
N THR A 63 -1.28 1.36 -8.90
CA THR A 63 -1.37 0.68 -7.59
C THR A 63 -0.04 0.16 -7.08
N SER A 64 0.98 0.03 -7.96
CA SER A 64 2.33 -0.42 -7.60
C SER A 64 3.36 0.67 -7.84
N MET A 65 3.80 0.83 -9.12
CA MET A 65 4.84 1.78 -9.48
C MET A 65 4.64 2.27 -10.93
N VAL A 66 4.65 3.57 -11.14
CA VAL A 66 4.69 4.25 -12.42
C VAL A 66 5.82 5.28 -12.44
N THR A 67 6.36 5.54 -13.62
CA THR A 67 7.36 6.60 -13.82
C THR A 67 6.74 7.69 -14.68
N ASP A 68 6.71 8.90 -14.17
CA ASP A 68 6.26 10.06 -14.94
C ASP A 68 7.17 10.24 -16.17
N PRO A 69 6.63 10.27 -17.38
CA PRO A 69 7.44 10.32 -18.60
C PRO A 69 8.23 11.63 -18.75
N ASN A 70 7.78 12.73 -18.14
CA ASN A 70 8.37 14.05 -18.26
C ASN A 70 9.39 14.32 -17.14
N THR A 71 8.97 14.11 -15.87
CA THR A 71 9.80 14.44 -14.69
C THR A 71 10.71 13.30 -14.28
N LYS A 72 10.46 12.06 -14.77
CA LYS A 72 11.14 10.83 -14.37
C LYS A 72 10.94 10.47 -12.89
N GLN A 73 10.07 11.16 -12.21
CA GLN A 73 9.71 10.81 -10.84
C GLN A 73 8.93 9.49 -10.80
N ILE A 74 9.18 8.73 -9.76
CA ILE A 74 8.49 7.45 -9.52
C ILE A 74 7.43 7.68 -8.47
N HIS A 75 6.22 7.21 -8.76
CA HIS A 75 5.06 7.26 -7.88
C HIS A 75 4.31 5.92 -7.93
N GLY A 76 3.41 5.69 -7.01
CA GLY A 76 2.55 4.52 -6.98
C GLY A 76 2.11 4.19 -5.57
N VAL A 77 0.91 3.63 -5.41
CA VAL A 77 0.36 3.37 -4.06
C VAL A 77 1.31 2.51 -3.23
N THR A 78 1.82 1.40 -3.80
CA THR A 78 2.79 0.55 -3.10
C THR A 78 4.12 1.27 -2.87
N TYR A 79 4.60 2.00 -3.86
CA TYR A 79 5.86 2.72 -3.79
C TYR A 79 5.85 3.79 -2.69
N ASP A 80 4.86 4.68 -2.73
CA ASP A 80 4.78 5.82 -1.83
C ASP A 80 4.40 5.40 -0.40
N LEU A 81 3.41 4.49 -0.24
CA LEU A 81 3.03 3.99 1.07
C LEU A 81 4.07 3.04 1.68
N GLY A 82 4.84 2.33 0.87
CA GLY A 82 5.99 1.56 1.34
C GLY A 82 7.06 2.45 1.97
N LYS A 83 7.34 3.61 1.36
CA LYS A 83 8.25 4.62 1.92
C LYS A 83 7.71 5.20 3.24
N GLU A 84 6.42 5.53 3.26
CA GLU A 84 5.77 6.06 4.47
C GLU A 84 5.78 5.05 5.60
N PHE A 85 5.50 3.77 5.29
CA PHE A 85 5.53 2.70 6.29
C PHE A 85 6.95 2.46 6.83
N ALA A 86 7.98 2.49 5.98
CA ALA A 86 9.37 2.41 6.42
C ALA A 86 9.74 3.57 7.37
N THR A 87 9.26 4.80 7.07
CA THR A 87 9.43 5.97 7.93
C THR A 87 8.77 5.73 9.31
N ARG A 88 7.54 5.20 9.34
CA ARG A 88 6.84 4.87 10.59
C ARG A 88 7.58 3.82 11.43
N LEU A 89 8.18 2.82 10.79
CA LEU A 89 9.00 1.80 11.45
C LEU A 89 10.40 2.29 11.85
N ASN A 90 10.76 3.52 11.47
CA ASN A 90 12.10 4.09 11.63
C ASN A 90 13.19 3.17 11.03
N VAL A 91 12.98 2.77 9.77
CA VAL A 91 13.92 2.01 8.94
C VAL A 91 14.08 2.64 7.57
N SER A 92 15.13 2.29 6.84
CA SER A 92 15.25 2.64 5.42
C SER A 92 14.33 1.75 4.56
N VAL A 93 13.97 2.24 3.37
CA VAL A 93 13.23 1.48 2.37
C VAL A 93 14.18 0.96 1.30
N GLU A 94 13.95 -0.29 0.85
CA GLU A 94 14.57 -0.90 -0.32
C GLU A 94 13.47 -1.34 -1.29
N TYR A 95 13.55 -0.90 -2.55
CA TYR A 95 12.59 -1.32 -3.57
C TYR A 95 13.13 -2.49 -4.39
N VAL A 96 12.37 -3.59 -4.43
CA VAL A 96 12.67 -4.78 -5.23
C VAL A 96 11.67 -4.86 -6.37
N GLN A 97 12.14 -4.65 -7.59
CA GLN A 97 11.28 -4.60 -8.77
C GLN A 97 11.14 -5.97 -9.44
N PHE A 98 9.92 -6.31 -9.81
CA PHE A 98 9.53 -7.54 -10.49
C PHE A 98 8.81 -7.26 -11.80
N PRO A 99 8.74 -8.21 -12.74
CA PRO A 99 7.98 -8.06 -13.99
C PRO A 99 6.47 -7.90 -13.76
N ARG A 100 5.91 -8.60 -12.76
CA ARG A 100 4.46 -8.67 -12.49
C ARG A 100 4.15 -9.00 -11.04
N ILE A 101 2.89 -8.84 -10.67
CA ILE A 101 2.43 -9.06 -9.27
C ILE A 101 2.58 -10.51 -8.79
N ALA A 102 2.49 -11.51 -9.67
CA ALA A 102 2.68 -12.90 -9.29
C ALA A 102 4.08 -13.14 -8.71
N ASP A 103 5.11 -12.58 -9.36
CA ASP A 103 6.50 -12.70 -8.92
C ASP A 103 6.75 -11.97 -7.57
N VAL A 104 6.04 -10.86 -7.32
CA VAL A 104 6.06 -10.16 -6.01
C VAL A 104 5.48 -11.06 -4.91
N ILE A 105 4.35 -11.74 -5.18
CA ILE A 105 3.71 -12.64 -4.21
C ILE A 105 4.64 -13.82 -3.89
N ASP A 106 5.28 -14.41 -4.89
CA ASP A 106 6.26 -15.48 -4.70
C ASP A 106 7.45 -14.99 -3.85
N ALA A 107 7.94 -13.78 -4.11
CA ALA A 107 9.03 -13.16 -3.34
C ALA A 107 8.63 -12.87 -1.87
N ILE A 108 7.37 -12.48 -1.59
CA ILE A 108 6.86 -12.34 -0.21
C ILE A 108 6.80 -13.70 0.48
N LYS A 109 6.24 -14.71 -0.19
CA LYS A 109 6.16 -16.08 0.31
C LYS A 109 7.55 -16.64 0.68
N ASP A 110 8.54 -16.35 -0.16
CA ASP A 110 9.93 -16.76 0.05
C ASP A 110 10.69 -15.87 1.08
N GLY A 111 10.05 -14.85 1.65
CA GLY A 111 10.68 -13.92 2.58
C GLY A 111 11.75 -13.01 1.97
N LYS A 112 11.75 -12.85 0.63
CA LYS A 112 12.66 -11.95 -0.10
C LYS A 112 12.16 -10.51 -0.11
N VAL A 113 10.87 -10.30 0.13
CA VAL A 113 10.16 -9.01 0.20
C VAL A 113 9.33 -8.99 1.47
N ASP A 114 9.22 -7.82 2.10
CA ASP A 114 8.54 -7.65 3.38
C ASP A 114 7.16 -7.01 3.23
N PHE A 115 6.95 -6.25 2.14
CA PHE A 115 5.78 -5.41 1.95
C PHE A 115 5.41 -5.29 0.48
N THR A 116 4.15 -5.38 0.15
CA THR A 116 3.54 -4.90 -1.10
C THR A 116 2.08 -4.55 -0.85
N ILE A 117 1.40 -3.91 -1.82
CA ILE A 117 -0.05 -3.70 -1.79
C ILE A 117 -0.64 -4.44 -2.99
N THR A 118 -1.61 -5.30 -2.72
CA THR A 118 -2.21 -6.14 -3.75
C THR A 118 -3.62 -6.58 -3.39
N ASN A 119 -4.35 -7.14 -4.36
CA ASN A 119 -5.70 -7.66 -4.15
C ASN A 119 -5.71 -8.81 -3.13
N ALA A 120 -6.41 -8.62 -2.01
CA ALA A 120 -6.58 -9.59 -0.94
C ALA A 120 -7.59 -10.68 -1.36
N THR A 121 -7.08 -11.74 -1.96
CA THR A 121 -7.91 -12.87 -2.39
C THR A 121 -7.72 -14.07 -1.48
N PRO A 122 -8.75 -14.96 -1.33
CA PRO A 122 -8.61 -16.19 -0.55
C PRO A 122 -7.45 -17.09 -1.02
N VAL A 123 -7.13 -17.06 -2.32
CA VAL A 123 -6.01 -17.82 -2.88
C VAL A 123 -4.68 -17.27 -2.37
N ARG A 124 -4.46 -15.95 -2.45
CA ARG A 124 -3.24 -15.31 -1.97
C ARG A 124 -3.10 -15.38 -0.44
N ALA A 125 -4.23 -15.32 0.29
CA ALA A 125 -4.25 -15.44 1.74
C ALA A 125 -3.73 -16.79 2.28
N LYS A 126 -3.58 -17.79 1.43
CA LYS A 126 -2.90 -19.05 1.79
C LYS A 126 -1.40 -18.87 1.95
N ASP A 127 -0.80 -17.98 1.18
CA ASP A 127 0.65 -17.79 1.07
C ASP A 127 1.17 -16.55 1.80
N VAL A 128 0.34 -15.49 1.95
CA VAL A 128 0.72 -14.20 2.56
C VAL A 128 -0.29 -13.76 3.62
N GLY A 129 0.15 -12.91 4.57
CA GLY A 129 -0.72 -12.18 5.50
C GLY A 129 -1.24 -10.89 4.87
N PHE A 130 -2.45 -10.45 5.24
CA PHE A 130 -3.04 -9.20 4.74
C PHE A 130 -3.47 -8.29 5.89
N SER A 131 -3.29 -6.98 5.72
CA SER A 131 -3.97 -5.96 6.52
C SER A 131 -5.47 -5.92 6.22
N GLN A 132 -6.19 -5.05 6.93
CA GLN A 132 -7.51 -4.61 6.46
C GLN A 132 -7.42 -3.96 5.07
N ILE A 133 -8.57 -3.85 4.39
CA ILE A 133 -8.63 -3.28 3.03
C ILE A 133 -8.28 -1.79 3.06
N LEU A 134 -7.31 -1.42 2.21
CA LEU A 134 -6.86 -0.04 2.04
C LEU A 134 -7.74 0.74 1.07
N LEU A 135 -7.99 0.18 -0.12
CA LEU A 135 -8.80 0.77 -1.18
C LEU A 135 -9.38 -0.33 -2.09
N ALA A 136 -10.37 0.02 -2.90
CA ALA A 136 -10.91 -0.86 -3.92
C ALA A 136 -10.76 -0.24 -5.31
N VAL A 137 -10.48 -1.08 -6.32
CA VAL A 137 -10.32 -0.68 -7.72
C VAL A 137 -11.23 -1.53 -8.59
N GLU A 138 -11.99 -0.89 -9.47
CA GLU A 138 -12.85 -1.61 -10.43
C GLU A 138 -12.02 -2.39 -11.45
N LEU A 139 -12.56 -3.53 -11.86
CA LEU A 139 -12.05 -4.39 -12.93
C LEU A 139 -12.80 -4.11 -14.23
N GLY A 140 -12.06 -3.96 -15.33
CA GLY A 140 -12.65 -3.59 -16.62
C GLY A 140 -11.96 -4.23 -17.80
N TYR A 141 -12.32 -3.74 -18.99
CA TYR A 141 -11.77 -4.17 -20.27
C TYR A 141 -11.31 -2.97 -21.08
N LEU A 142 -10.16 -3.08 -21.70
CA LEU A 142 -9.60 -2.13 -22.67
C LEU A 142 -9.61 -2.75 -24.05
N VAL A 143 -10.12 -2.04 -25.03
CA VAL A 143 -10.11 -2.44 -26.44
C VAL A 143 -9.32 -1.44 -27.28
N PRO A 144 -8.57 -1.89 -28.32
CA PRO A 144 -7.84 -1.01 -29.22
C PRO A 144 -8.79 -0.16 -30.07
N ALA A 145 -8.27 0.89 -30.69
CA ALA A 145 -9.04 1.82 -31.55
C ALA A 145 -9.78 1.12 -32.70
N SER A 146 -9.18 0.07 -33.25
CA SER A 146 -9.73 -0.73 -34.36
C SER A 146 -10.81 -1.72 -33.94
N SER A 147 -11.07 -1.89 -32.64
CA SER A 147 -12.00 -2.89 -32.15
C SER A 147 -13.46 -2.52 -32.46
N SER A 148 -14.23 -3.50 -32.94
CA SER A 148 -15.69 -3.42 -33.08
C SER A 148 -16.44 -3.76 -31.81
N ILE A 149 -15.75 -4.22 -30.74
CA ILE A 149 -16.35 -4.56 -29.46
C ILE A 149 -16.80 -3.28 -28.76
N THR A 150 -18.10 -3.17 -28.45
CA THR A 150 -18.70 -1.99 -27.82
C THR A 150 -19.27 -2.26 -26.42
N GLY A 151 -19.48 -3.53 -26.06
CA GLY A 151 -20.04 -3.94 -24.79
C GLY A 151 -19.34 -5.14 -24.18
N THR A 152 -19.50 -5.28 -22.86
CA THR A 152 -18.87 -6.38 -22.09
C THR A 152 -19.49 -7.75 -22.37
N ASP A 153 -20.69 -7.80 -22.89
CA ASP A 153 -21.40 -9.01 -23.35
C ASP A 153 -20.76 -9.69 -24.56
N GLN A 154 -19.97 -8.93 -25.34
CA GLN A 154 -19.26 -9.43 -26.52
C GLN A 154 -17.91 -10.08 -26.19
N ILE A 155 -17.40 -9.93 -24.96
CA ILE A 155 -16.02 -10.32 -24.60
C ILE A 155 -15.82 -11.85 -24.62
N ASP A 156 -16.81 -12.65 -24.19
CA ASP A 156 -16.72 -14.12 -24.27
C ASP A 156 -17.21 -14.63 -25.66
N GLY A 157 -16.79 -13.97 -26.74
CA GLY A 157 -17.12 -14.38 -28.12
C GLY A 157 -16.11 -15.36 -28.70
N PRO A 158 -16.56 -16.23 -29.65
CA PRO A 158 -15.65 -17.10 -30.37
C PRO A 158 -14.60 -16.31 -31.13
N GLY A 159 -13.33 -16.70 -30.98
CA GLY A 159 -12.19 -16.06 -31.64
C GLY A 159 -11.65 -14.80 -30.94
N ILE A 160 -12.33 -14.27 -29.93
CA ILE A 160 -11.82 -13.14 -29.13
C ILE A 160 -10.58 -13.54 -28.34
N ARG A 161 -9.51 -12.77 -28.49
CA ARG A 161 -8.22 -12.97 -27.81
C ARG A 161 -8.13 -11.98 -26.64
N ILE A 162 -8.28 -12.51 -25.41
CA ILE A 162 -8.25 -11.72 -24.18
C ILE A 162 -6.86 -11.77 -23.59
N GLY A 163 -6.19 -10.62 -23.55
CA GLY A 163 -4.97 -10.43 -22.78
C GLY A 163 -5.28 -10.30 -21.30
N VAL A 164 -4.49 -10.94 -20.46
CA VAL A 164 -4.53 -10.86 -19.00
C VAL A 164 -3.11 -10.87 -18.45
N THR A 165 -2.90 -10.34 -17.25
CA THR A 165 -1.60 -10.48 -16.57
C THR A 165 -1.43 -11.93 -16.10
N LYS A 166 -0.34 -12.58 -16.48
CA LYS A 166 -0.02 -13.94 -16.03
C LYS A 166 0.06 -14.02 -14.50
N GLY A 167 -0.66 -14.97 -13.91
CA GLY A 167 -0.81 -15.12 -12.46
C GLY A 167 -1.67 -14.04 -11.77
N GLY A 168 -2.30 -13.15 -12.58
CA GLY A 168 -3.16 -12.10 -12.09
C GLY A 168 -4.57 -12.56 -11.70
N THR A 169 -5.34 -11.65 -11.08
CA THR A 169 -6.74 -11.88 -10.71
C THR A 169 -7.60 -12.14 -11.95
N SER A 170 -7.42 -11.34 -13.01
CA SER A 170 -8.20 -11.43 -14.25
C SER A 170 -8.01 -12.76 -14.95
N GLU A 171 -6.78 -13.27 -15.07
CA GLU A 171 -6.52 -14.59 -15.64
C GLU A 171 -7.31 -15.66 -14.89
N ARG A 172 -7.18 -15.69 -13.57
CA ARG A 172 -7.78 -16.73 -12.74
C ARG A 172 -9.31 -16.70 -12.74
N VAL A 173 -9.90 -15.50 -12.66
CA VAL A 173 -11.36 -15.33 -12.56
C VAL A 173 -12.02 -15.53 -13.93
N LEU A 174 -11.49 -14.88 -14.96
CA LEU A 174 -12.14 -14.89 -16.26
C LEU A 174 -11.95 -16.20 -17.01
N SER A 175 -10.77 -16.87 -16.89
CA SER A 175 -10.55 -18.17 -17.51
C SER A 175 -11.44 -19.28 -16.93
N ALA A 176 -11.84 -19.14 -15.65
CA ALA A 176 -12.80 -20.05 -15.03
C ALA A 176 -14.26 -19.77 -15.44
N LYS A 177 -14.56 -18.52 -15.86
CA LYS A 177 -15.91 -18.07 -16.20
C LYS A 177 -16.23 -18.16 -17.70
N PHE A 178 -15.29 -17.76 -18.56
CA PHE A 178 -15.48 -17.67 -20.00
C PHE A 178 -15.20 -19.00 -20.68
N LYS A 179 -15.96 -19.29 -21.75
CA LYS A 179 -15.94 -20.60 -22.44
C LYS A 179 -15.50 -20.50 -23.90
N ASN A 180 -15.67 -19.34 -24.52
CA ASN A 180 -15.51 -19.17 -25.96
C ASN A 180 -14.27 -18.37 -26.33
N ALA A 181 -13.89 -17.39 -25.51
CA ALA A 181 -12.74 -16.55 -25.71
C ALA A 181 -11.42 -17.27 -25.41
N LYS A 182 -10.35 -16.87 -26.10
CA LYS A 182 -8.99 -17.38 -25.87
C LYS A 182 -8.21 -16.44 -24.97
N PHE A 183 -7.65 -16.97 -23.86
CA PHE A 183 -6.79 -16.20 -22.98
C PHE A 183 -5.32 -16.23 -23.43
N LEU A 184 -4.68 -15.06 -23.42
CA LEU A 184 -3.27 -14.87 -23.75
C LEU A 184 -2.58 -14.14 -22.58
N PRO A 185 -1.94 -14.87 -21.65
CA PRO A 185 -1.29 -14.28 -20.50
C PRO A 185 -0.04 -13.47 -20.90
N ALA A 186 0.01 -12.22 -20.44
CA ALA A 186 1.15 -11.33 -20.68
C ALA A 186 2.13 -11.37 -19.50
N GLU A 187 3.42 -11.38 -19.80
CA GLU A 187 4.50 -11.43 -18.81
C GLU A 187 4.77 -10.06 -18.15
N SER A 188 4.31 -8.97 -18.76
CA SER A 188 4.39 -7.60 -18.22
C SER A 188 3.35 -6.69 -18.83
N MET A 189 3.13 -5.50 -18.20
CA MET A 189 2.25 -4.46 -18.76
C MET A 189 2.74 -3.93 -20.11
N ALA A 190 4.05 -3.81 -20.27
CA ALA A 190 4.63 -3.38 -21.54
C ALA A 190 4.37 -4.40 -22.67
N ALA A 191 4.51 -5.70 -22.36
CA ALA A 191 4.19 -6.76 -23.32
C ALA A 191 2.70 -6.73 -23.70
N ALA A 192 1.79 -6.61 -22.73
CA ALA A 192 0.35 -6.48 -22.98
C ALA A 192 0.00 -5.27 -23.87
N THR A 193 0.59 -4.11 -23.58
CA THR A 193 0.39 -2.88 -24.38
C THR A 193 0.85 -3.07 -25.83
N ASN A 194 2.00 -3.71 -26.03
CA ASN A 194 2.52 -4.01 -27.36
C ASN A 194 1.62 -4.97 -28.13
N SER A 195 1.13 -6.04 -27.49
CA SER A 195 0.24 -7.02 -28.12
C SER A 195 -1.13 -6.43 -28.48
N LEU A 196 -1.65 -5.46 -27.70
CA LEU A 196 -2.83 -4.67 -28.09
C LEU A 196 -2.54 -3.79 -29.31
N ARG A 197 -1.37 -3.13 -29.34
CA ARG A 197 -0.96 -2.25 -30.45
C ARG A 197 -0.74 -3.02 -31.75
N SER A 198 -0.15 -4.20 -31.66
CA SER A 198 0.09 -5.07 -32.85
C SER A 198 -1.15 -5.81 -33.34
N GLY A 199 -2.26 -5.78 -32.59
CA GLY A 199 -3.46 -6.53 -32.91
C GLY A 199 -3.37 -8.03 -32.60
N GLU A 200 -2.41 -8.45 -31.78
CA GLU A 200 -2.32 -9.82 -31.23
C GLU A 200 -3.41 -10.07 -30.20
N LEU A 201 -3.89 -9.02 -29.53
CA LEU A 201 -4.99 -9.03 -28.57
C LEU A 201 -6.16 -8.18 -29.10
N ASP A 202 -7.36 -8.66 -28.89
CA ASP A 202 -8.60 -7.94 -29.19
C ASP A 202 -9.09 -7.11 -27.99
N VAL A 203 -8.74 -7.55 -26.78
CA VAL A 203 -9.11 -6.90 -25.53
C VAL A 203 -8.07 -7.22 -24.44
N TYR A 204 -7.90 -6.33 -23.48
CA TYR A 204 -7.12 -6.57 -22.28
C TYR A 204 -7.99 -6.39 -21.02
N ALA A 205 -7.92 -7.35 -20.11
CA ALA A 205 -8.73 -7.40 -18.89
C ALA A 205 -7.87 -7.28 -17.64
N THR A 206 -8.07 -6.20 -16.86
CA THR A 206 -7.38 -5.97 -15.58
C THR A 206 -8.12 -4.91 -14.77
N ASN A 207 -7.51 -4.39 -13.68
CA ASN A 207 -8.08 -3.27 -12.96
C ASN A 207 -8.00 -1.97 -13.77
N LYS A 208 -8.99 -1.09 -13.56
CA LYS A 208 -9.13 0.15 -14.34
C LYS A 208 -7.95 1.09 -14.16
N ALA A 209 -7.23 1.07 -13.03
CA ALA A 209 -6.05 1.90 -12.84
C ALA A 209 -4.97 1.59 -13.90
N ILE A 210 -4.71 0.31 -14.13
CA ILE A 210 -3.79 -0.15 -15.20
C ILE A 210 -4.35 0.21 -16.56
N LEU A 211 -5.66 0.01 -16.80
CA LEU A 211 -6.27 0.33 -18.09
C LEU A 211 -6.16 1.81 -18.44
N PHE A 212 -6.36 2.71 -17.47
CA PHE A 212 -6.15 4.15 -17.67
C PHE A 212 -4.70 4.50 -17.98
N GLN A 213 -3.75 3.84 -17.30
CA GLN A 213 -2.32 4.01 -17.60
C GLN A 213 -1.97 3.53 -19.03
N MET A 214 -2.54 2.41 -19.47
CA MET A 214 -2.32 1.89 -20.82
C MET A 214 -2.87 2.81 -21.92
N LEU A 215 -3.99 3.52 -21.66
CA LEU A 215 -4.57 4.48 -22.60
C LEU A 215 -3.58 5.58 -23.02
N GLU A 216 -2.68 5.99 -22.12
CA GLU A 216 -1.66 7.01 -22.41
C GLU A 216 -0.73 6.59 -23.58
N SER A 217 -0.56 5.28 -23.76
CA SER A 217 0.30 4.70 -24.81
C SER A 217 -0.45 4.10 -25.98
N LEU A 218 -1.80 4.14 -25.97
CA LEU A 218 -2.66 3.52 -26.98
C LEU A 218 -3.69 4.53 -27.51
N PRO A 219 -3.30 5.44 -28.41
CA PRO A 219 -4.21 6.45 -28.98
C PRO A 219 -5.46 5.82 -29.59
N GLY A 220 -6.64 6.35 -29.23
CA GLY A 220 -7.94 5.87 -29.72
C GLY A 220 -8.45 4.58 -29.08
N ALA A 221 -7.66 3.91 -28.24
CA ALA A 221 -8.17 2.81 -27.42
C ALA A 221 -9.21 3.33 -26.42
N ARG A 222 -10.08 2.44 -25.94
CA ARG A 222 -11.13 2.81 -24.97
C ARG A 222 -11.33 1.74 -23.94
N ILE A 223 -11.66 2.16 -22.72
CA ILE A 223 -12.15 1.28 -21.66
C ILE A 223 -13.66 1.12 -21.88
N LEU A 224 -14.15 -0.12 -21.89
CA LEU A 224 -15.58 -0.38 -22.01
C LEU A 224 -16.32 0.07 -20.76
N ASP A 225 -17.56 0.52 -20.94
CA ASP A 225 -18.43 0.93 -19.86
C ASP A 225 -18.74 -0.24 -18.88
N GLY A 226 -19.00 0.10 -17.63
CA GLY A 226 -19.26 -0.88 -16.58
C GLY A 226 -17.98 -1.49 -15.99
N ASN A 227 -18.17 -2.52 -15.18
CA ASN A 227 -17.09 -3.32 -14.59
C ASN A 227 -17.54 -4.77 -14.48
N TRP A 228 -16.60 -5.68 -14.28
CA TRP A 228 -16.89 -7.10 -14.06
C TRP A 228 -16.51 -7.57 -12.64
N GLY A 229 -16.13 -6.63 -11.77
CA GLY A 229 -15.80 -6.88 -10.37
C GLY A 229 -14.91 -5.79 -9.80
N GLN A 230 -14.37 -6.06 -8.63
CA GLN A 230 -13.46 -5.16 -7.91
C GLN A 230 -12.26 -5.93 -7.36
N GLU A 231 -11.13 -5.26 -7.26
CA GLU A 231 -9.98 -5.68 -6.45
C GLU A 231 -10.02 -4.93 -5.12
N HIS A 232 -9.89 -5.67 -4.03
CA HIS A 232 -9.79 -5.13 -2.68
C HIS A 232 -8.31 -5.12 -2.27
N MET A 233 -7.68 -3.96 -2.40
CA MET A 233 -6.26 -3.80 -2.20
C MET A 233 -5.94 -3.71 -0.70
N ALA A 234 -5.00 -4.53 -0.24
CA ALA A 234 -4.51 -4.55 1.13
C ALA A 234 -2.98 -4.68 1.14
N ILE A 235 -2.36 -4.32 2.24
CA ILE A 235 -0.94 -4.57 2.48
C ILE A 235 -0.76 -6.07 2.63
N ALA A 236 0.18 -6.64 1.87
CA ALA A 236 0.57 -8.03 1.97
C ALA A 236 1.97 -8.15 2.56
N VAL A 237 2.14 -9.06 3.51
CA VAL A 237 3.39 -9.36 4.23
C VAL A 237 3.61 -10.87 4.29
N PRO A 238 4.85 -11.34 4.53
CA PRO A 238 5.11 -12.77 4.77
C PRO A 238 4.24 -13.34 5.89
N LYS A 239 3.88 -14.62 5.76
CA LYS A 239 3.24 -15.39 6.86
C LYS A 239 4.14 -15.41 8.09
N GLY A 240 3.53 -15.62 9.26
CA GLY A 240 4.25 -15.63 10.56
C GLY A 240 4.43 -14.24 11.16
N ARG A 241 3.84 -13.20 10.57
CA ARG A 241 3.89 -11.82 11.08
C ARG A 241 2.57 -11.36 11.71
N GLU A 242 1.72 -12.30 12.11
CA GLU A 242 0.40 -12.02 12.67
C GLU A 242 0.45 -11.18 13.95
N ALA A 243 1.54 -11.26 14.73
CA ALA A 243 1.75 -10.41 15.89
C ALA A 243 1.86 -8.90 15.55
N ALA A 244 2.19 -8.56 14.30
CA ALA A 244 2.23 -7.17 13.82
C ALA A 244 0.94 -6.71 13.11
N GLN A 245 -0.14 -7.51 13.16
CA GLN A 245 -1.40 -7.21 12.46
C GLN A 245 -1.96 -5.83 12.86
N GLU A 246 -1.96 -5.50 14.15
CA GLU A 246 -2.49 -4.23 14.63
C GLU A 246 -1.68 -3.02 14.10
N VAL A 247 -0.38 -3.18 13.89
CA VAL A 247 0.48 -2.15 13.28
C VAL A 247 0.10 -1.90 11.83
N LEU A 248 -0.13 -2.98 11.06
CA LEU A 248 -0.55 -2.90 9.66
C LEU A 248 -1.93 -2.25 9.54
N ASP A 249 -2.89 -2.69 10.36
CA ASP A 249 -4.24 -2.16 10.33
C ASP A 249 -4.31 -0.72 10.87
N GLY A 250 -3.50 -0.39 11.88
CA GLY A 250 -3.31 0.96 12.37
C GLY A 250 -2.75 1.89 11.29
N PHE A 251 -1.74 1.44 10.55
CA PHE A 251 -1.21 2.21 9.43
C PHE A 251 -2.26 2.45 8.35
N VAL A 252 -3.05 1.44 7.98
CA VAL A 252 -4.13 1.61 7.00
C VAL A 252 -5.17 2.62 7.48
N ARG A 253 -5.61 2.56 8.74
CA ARG A 253 -6.54 3.54 9.32
C ARG A 253 -5.99 4.97 9.26
N ASP A 254 -4.72 5.15 9.62
CA ASP A 254 -4.06 6.46 9.61
C ASP A 254 -3.94 7.01 8.18
N VAL A 255 -3.55 6.18 7.22
CA VAL A 255 -3.45 6.54 5.80
C VAL A 255 -4.81 6.99 5.25
N GLN A 256 -5.88 6.27 5.57
CA GLN A 256 -7.25 6.58 5.14
C GLN A 256 -7.80 7.85 5.81
N SER A 257 -7.51 8.08 7.10
CA SER A 257 -8.10 9.19 7.86
C SER A 257 -7.34 10.51 7.73
N SER A 258 -6.05 10.48 7.39
CA SER A 258 -5.18 11.67 7.29
C SER A 258 -5.22 12.37 5.93
N GLY A 259 -5.96 11.86 4.95
CA GLY A 259 -5.91 12.32 3.57
C GLY A 259 -4.62 11.95 2.83
N LEU A 260 -3.79 11.08 3.41
CA LEU A 260 -2.57 10.61 2.76
C LEU A 260 -2.90 9.71 1.56
N LEU A 261 -3.93 8.86 1.69
CA LEU A 261 -4.35 7.98 0.61
C LEU A 261 -4.71 8.78 -0.64
N GLU A 262 -5.54 9.80 -0.50
CA GLU A 262 -5.99 10.66 -1.59
C GLU A 262 -4.81 11.39 -2.27
N ARG A 263 -3.82 11.84 -1.49
CA ARG A 263 -2.60 12.46 -2.04
C ARG A 263 -1.77 11.46 -2.84
N VAL A 264 -1.62 10.24 -2.33
CA VAL A 264 -0.87 9.17 -3.00
C VAL A 264 -1.61 8.71 -4.27
N GLU A 265 -2.92 8.55 -4.22
CA GLU A 265 -3.75 8.25 -5.40
C GLU A 265 -3.59 9.31 -6.48
N ALA A 266 -3.65 10.59 -6.10
CA ALA A 266 -3.49 11.71 -7.03
C ALA A 266 -2.08 11.75 -7.65
N SER A 267 -1.02 11.57 -6.84
CA SER A 267 0.37 11.58 -7.34
C SER A 267 0.68 10.40 -8.25
N ALA A 268 0.08 9.25 -8.00
CA ALA A 268 0.19 8.05 -8.84
C ALA A 268 -0.69 8.11 -10.11
N GLY A 269 -1.52 9.13 -10.26
CA GLY A 269 -2.52 9.20 -11.33
C GLY A 269 -3.56 8.07 -11.25
N LEU A 270 -3.84 7.57 -10.04
CA LEU A 270 -4.73 6.44 -9.82
C LEU A 270 -6.18 6.82 -10.18
N LYS A 271 -6.78 6.05 -11.08
CA LYS A 271 -8.18 6.20 -11.52
C LYS A 271 -8.90 4.86 -11.39
N GLY A 272 -10.24 4.91 -11.33
CA GLY A 272 -11.06 3.70 -11.21
C GLY A 272 -11.15 3.15 -9.79
N THR A 273 -10.79 3.95 -8.78
CA THR A 273 -11.04 3.64 -7.38
C THR A 273 -12.52 3.82 -7.04
N VAL A 274 -12.99 3.01 -6.12
CA VAL A 274 -14.32 3.08 -5.52
C VAL A 274 -14.17 2.97 -4.01
N LYS A 275 -15.13 3.52 -3.27
CA LYS A 275 -15.14 3.33 -1.82
C LYS A 275 -15.22 1.83 -1.53
N ALA A 276 -14.28 1.32 -0.76
CA ALA A 276 -14.36 -0.05 -0.26
C ALA A 276 -15.68 -0.16 0.52
N ALA A 277 -16.54 -1.10 0.12
CA ALA A 277 -17.73 -1.39 0.90
C ALA A 277 -17.26 -1.86 2.29
N ALA A 278 -17.83 -1.28 3.35
CA ALA A 278 -17.63 -1.79 4.69
C ALA A 278 -18.03 -3.28 4.66
N LYS A 279 -17.17 -4.14 5.19
CA LYS A 279 -17.56 -5.54 5.42
C LYS A 279 -18.65 -5.52 6.49
N ASP A 280 -19.87 -5.90 6.10
CA ASP A 280 -20.92 -6.29 7.05
C ASP A 280 -20.49 -7.51 7.86
#